data_1579d805f3cb6466418d97bd9c334a52
#
_entry.id   1579d805f3cb6466418d97bd9c334a52
#
_cell.length_a   1.000
_cell.length_b   1.000
_cell.length_c   1.000
_cell.angle_alpha   90.00
_cell.angle_beta   90.00
_cell.angle_gamma   90.00
#
_symmetry.space_group_name_H-M   'P 1'
#
loop_
_entity.id
_entity.type
_entity.pdbx_description
1 polymer ?
#
loop_
_entity_poly.entity_id
_entity_poly.type
_entity_poly.pdbx_seq_one_letter_code
_entity_poly.pdbx_strand_id
1 'polypeptide(L)'
;MPVALLQPAFNVLIPADCGPAAAFWVPYNNKERNIRIRACLLVWTVTNFKLVPREFQLEATIAIMTGKDSLVDVGTGYGKTLCMIIPCLLDPENLSVIFYPLKRPQAVQVIEFEKYGIKTLAINEDTPNDPNLWKV
;
A
#
# COMPACT_ATOMS: atom_id res chain seq x y z
N MET A 1 10.80 -10.69 -6.61
CA MET A 1 12.15 -10.19 -7.03
C MET A 1 13.14 -10.47 -5.92
N PRO A 2 14.31 -11.05 -6.22
CA PRO A 2 15.36 -11.28 -5.23
C PRO A 2 15.88 -9.97 -4.63
N VAL A 3 16.25 -10.02 -3.34
CA VAL A 3 16.72 -8.83 -2.59
C VAL A 3 17.91 -8.15 -3.30
N ALA A 4 18.84 -8.94 -3.85
CA ALA A 4 20.01 -8.41 -4.53
C ALA A 4 19.70 -7.54 -5.77
N LEU A 5 18.49 -7.70 -6.35
CA LEU A 5 18.06 -6.95 -7.53
C LEU A 5 17.22 -5.71 -7.22
N LEU A 6 16.79 -5.54 -5.96
CA LEU A 6 15.87 -4.47 -5.59
C LEU A 6 16.46 -3.07 -5.81
N GLN A 7 17.65 -2.80 -5.29
CA GLN A 7 18.28 -1.49 -5.43
C GLN A 7 18.67 -1.19 -6.89
N PRO A 8 19.27 -2.13 -7.63
CA PRO A 8 19.50 -1.91 -9.06
C PRO A 8 18.22 -1.64 -9.85
N ALA A 9 17.16 -2.40 -9.61
CA ALA A 9 15.87 -2.19 -10.29
C ALA A 9 15.27 -0.82 -9.96
N PHE A 10 15.31 -0.41 -8.69
CA PHE A 10 14.86 0.91 -8.27
C PHE A 10 15.62 2.03 -9.00
N ASN A 11 16.92 1.93 -9.06
CA ASN A 11 17.76 2.95 -9.71
C ASN A 11 17.51 3.07 -11.22
N VAL A 12 17.17 1.96 -11.87
CA VAL A 12 16.93 1.93 -13.32
C VAL A 12 15.48 2.33 -13.66
N LEU A 13 14.50 1.83 -12.92
CA LEU A 13 13.08 1.95 -13.28
C LEU A 13 12.42 3.23 -12.77
N ILE A 14 12.83 3.72 -11.61
CA ILE A 14 12.20 4.90 -11.00
C ILE A 14 13.08 6.13 -11.24
N PRO A 15 12.53 7.17 -11.91
CA PRO A 15 13.27 8.41 -12.11
C PRO A 15 13.68 9.05 -10.78
N ALA A 16 14.87 9.61 -10.72
CA ALA A 16 15.45 10.18 -9.50
C ALA A 16 14.61 11.33 -8.91
N ASP A 17 13.92 12.08 -9.76
CA ASP A 17 13.05 13.19 -9.37
C ASP A 17 11.67 12.74 -8.88
N CYS A 18 11.30 11.48 -9.12
CA CYS A 18 10.01 10.92 -8.69
C CYS A 18 10.09 10.21 -7.34
N GLY A 19 11.25 9.71 -6.95
CA GLY A 19 11.45 8.95 -5.73
C GLY A 19 11.66 9.80 -4.48
N PRO A 20 11.66 9.18 -3.28
CA PRO A 20 12.03 9.86 -2.04
C PRO A 20 13.46 10.42 -2.11
N ALA A 21 13.70 11.52 -1.39
CA ALA A 21 15.03 12.12 -1.31
C ALA A 21 16.04 11.15 -0.70
N ALA A 22 17.31 11.27 -1.11
CA ALA A 22 18.39 10.39 -0.62
C ALA A 22 18.49 10.36 0.91
N ALA A 23 18.28 11.50 1.56
CA ALA A 23 18.30 11.63 3.02
C ALA A 23 17.21 10.79 3.73
N PHE A 24 16.11 10.50 3.06
CA PHE A 24 15.04 9.67 3.59
C PHE A 24 15.50 8.24 3.90
N TRP A 25 16.41 7.71 3.11
CA TRP A 25 16.88 6.32 3.22
C TRP A 25 17.93 6.10 4.31
N VAL A 26 18.62 7.17 4.73
CA VAL A 26 19.78 7.10 5.64
C VAL A 26 19.47 6.41 6.98
N PRO A 27 18.37 6.71 7.71
CA PRO A 27 18.13 6.15 9.03
C PRO A 27 17.67 4.69 9.03
N TYR A 28 17.47 4.08 7.86
CA TYR A 28 16.88 2.75 7.75
C TYR A 28 17.91 1.65 7.52
N ASN A 29 17.71 0.51 8.17
CA ASN A 29 18.51 -0.69 7.94
C ASN A 29 18.15 -1.34 6.58
N ASN A 30 18.92 -2.34 6.16
CA ASN A 30 18.71 -2.98 4.86
C ASN A 30 17.33 -3.63 4.72
N LYS A 31 16.80 -4.26 5.77
CA LYS A 31 15.47 -4.88 5.75
C LYS A 31 14.38 -3.84 5.51
N GLU A 32 14.43 -2.73 6.23
CA GLU A 32 13.47 -1.64 6.09
C GLU A 32 13.55 -0.97 4.72
N ARG A 33 14.76 -0.76 4.20
CA ARG A 33 14.99 -0.25 2.84
C ARG A 33 14.39 -1.18 1.80
N ASN A 34 14.61 -2.49 1.93
CA ASN A 34 14.11 -3.46 0.97
C ASN A 34 12.58 -3.48 0.91
N ILE A 35 11.90 -3.39 2.05
CA ILE A 35 10.44 -3.30 2.09
C ILE A 35 9.96 -2.04 1.37
N ARG A 36 10.57 -0.91 1.62
CA ARG A 36 10.23 0.36 0.97
C ARG A 36 10.49 0.34 -0.54
N ILE A 37 11.61 -0.21 -0.95
CA ILE A 37 11.95 -0.35 -2.38
C ILE A 37 10.94 -1.25 -3.08
N ARG A 38 10.55 -2.37 -2.48
CA ARG A 38 9.49 -3.24 -3.02
C ARG A 38 8.17 -2.49 -3.14
N ALA A 39 7.79 -1.70 -2.13
CA ALA A 39 6.59 -0.88 -2.18
C ALA A 39 6.63 0.11 -3.34
N CYS A 40 7.73 0.81 -3.51
CA CYS A 40 7.92 1.75 -4.63
C CYS A 40 7.79 1.06 -5.99
N LEU A 41 8.44 -0.08 -6.17
CA LEU A 41 8.39 -0.82 -7.42
C LEU A 41 7.00 -1.38 -7.72
N LEU A 42 6.30 -1.89 -6.71
CA LEU A 42 4.94 -2.40 -6.87
C LEU A 42 3.97 -1.29 -7.28
N VAL A 43 3.99 -0.17 -6.60
CA VAL A 43 3.10 0.96 -6.91
C VAL A 43 3.43 1.54 -8.29
N TRP A 44 4.71 1.69 -8.62
CA TRP A 44 5.16 2.14 -9.94
C TRP A 44 4.64 1.25 -11.06
N THR A 45 4.76 -0.06 -10.89
CA THR A 45 4.31 -1.04 -11.88
C THR A 45 2.78 -1.07 -12.01
N VAL A 46 2.06 -1.13 -10.88
CA VAL A 46 0.59 -1.24 -10.88
C VAL A 46 -0.07 0.03 -11.42
N THR A 47 0.55 1.18 -11.23
CA THR A 47 0.03 2.47 -11.74
C THR A 47 0.50 2.79 -13.16
N ASN A 48 1.06 1.83 -13.89
CA ASN A 48 1.61 2.03 -15.24
C ASN A 48 2.66 3.14 -15.28
N PHE A 49 3.60 3.12 -14.33
CA PHE A 49 4.72 4.05 -14.22
C PHE A 49 4.32 5.50 -13.98
N LYS A 50 3.22 5.71 -13.24
CA LYS A 50 2.69 7.05 -12.95
C LYS A 50 2.95 7.53 -11.53
N LEU A 51 2.94 6.63 -10.54
CA LEU A 51 3.01 6.98 -9.13
C LEU A 51 4.15 6.28 -8.40
N VAL A 52 4.79 7.02 -7.50
CA VAL A 52 5.71 6.49 -6.50
C VAL A 52 5.15 6.87 -5.13
N PRO A 53 5.19 5.96 -4.13
CA PRO A 53 4.72 6.28 -2.79
C PRO A 53 5.46 7.48 -2.18
N ARG A 54 4.72 8.29 -1.43
CA ARG A 54 5.31 9.39 -0.65
C ARG A 54 5.98 8.85 0.62
N GLU A 55 6.85 9.65 1.22
CA GLU A 55 7.60 9.24 2.41
C GLU A 55 6.69 8.80 3.56
N PHE A 56 5.61 9.55 3.86
CA PHE A 56 4.69 9.18 4.93
C PHE A 56 3.96 7.86 4.65
N GLN A 57 3.66 7.56 3.39
CA GLN A 57 3.03 6.30 2.99
C GLN A 57 3.98 5.12 3.21
N LEU A 58 5.25 5.29 2.93
CA LEU A 58 6.29 4.29 3.18
C LEU A 58 6.52 4.07 4.68
N GLU A 59 6.50 5.12 5.47
CA GLU A 59 6.61 5.03 6.94
C GLU A 59 5.43 4.28 7.56
N ALA A 60 4.20 4.59 7.13
CA ALA A 60 3.01 3.87 7.57
C ALA A 60 3.07 2.38 7.17
N THR A 61 3.55 2.10 5.97
CA THR A 61 3.74 0.73 5.48
C THR A 61 4.69 -0.05 6.38
N ILE A 62 5.83 0.52 6.74
CA ILE A 62 6.78 -0.14 7.62
C ILE A 62 6.18 -0.41 9.00
N ALA A 63 5.44 0.53 9.57
CA ALA A 63 4.79 0.32 10.84
C ALA A 63 3.86 -0.91 10.80
N ILE A 64 3.04 -1.01 9.77
CA ILE A 64 2.13 -2.15 9.58
C ILE A 64 2.91 -3.44 9.38
N MET A 65 3.91 -3.45 8.50
CA MET A 65 4.67 -4.66 8.15
C MET A 65 5.55 -5.16 9.30
N THR A 66 5.88 -4.29 10.27
CA THR A 66 6.65 -4.65 11.46
C THR A 66 5.77 -4.86 12.71
N GLY A 67 4.45 -4.87 12.55
CA GLY A 67 3.51 -5.14 13.65
C GLY A 67 3.32 -3.97 14.62
N LYS A 68 3.56 -2.75 14.17
CA LYS A 68 3.40 -1.52 14.97
C LYS A 68 2.12 -0.79 14.58
N ASP A 69 1.48 -0.18 15.55
CA ASP A 69 0.38 0.73 15.30
C ASP A 69 0.89 2.06 14.75
N SER A 70 0.06 2.71 13.94
CA SER A 70 0.43 3.97 13.29
C SER A 70 -0.80 4.87 13.17
N LEU A 71 -0.62 6.14 13.47
CA LEU A 71 -1.62 7.18 13.23
C LEU A 71 -1.13 8.06 12.08
N VAL A 72 -1.92 8.12 11.00
CA VAL A 72 -1.60 8.96 9.84
C VAL A 72 -2.51 10.18 9.84
N ASP A 73 -1.94 11.33 10.18
CA ASP A 73 -2.65 12.61 10.22
C ASP A 73 -2.11 13.52 9.12
N VAL A 74 -2.75 13.45 7.96
CA VAL A 74 -2.43 14.28 6.79
C VAL A 74 -3.72 14.82 6.19
N GLY A 75 -3.63 15.94 5.49
CA GLY A 75 -4.78 16.57 4.86
C GLY A 75 -5.45 15.71 3.78
N THR A 76 -6.68 16.07 3.43
CA THR A 76 -7.39 15.46 2.30
C THR A 76 -6.60 15.66 1.00
N GLY A 77 -6.60 14.66 0.13
CA GLY A 77 -5.89 14.72 -1.14
C GLY A 77 -4.41 14.33 -1.08
N TYR A 78 -3.88 13.99 0.10
CA TYR A 78 -2.48 13.55 0.23
C TYR A 78 -2.27 12.04 -0.02
N GLY A 79 -3.34 11.30 -0.35
CA GLY A 79 -3.22 9.90 -0.72
C GLY A 79 -3.17 8.92 0.45
N LYS A 80 -3.96 9.13 1.50
CA LYS A 80 -4.03 8.21 2.66
C LYS A 80 -4.41 6.79 2.28
N THR A 81 -5.17 6.61 1.21
CA THR A 81 -5.60 5.29 0.74
C THR A 81 -4.42 4.37 0.40
N LEU A 82 -3.33 4.91 -0.13
CA LEU A 82 -2.13 4.12 -0.42
C LEU A 82 -1.50 3.50 0.84
N CYS A 83 -1.66 4.13 1.99
CA CYS A 83 -1.20 3.55 3.26
C CYS A 83 -1.86 2.20 3.57
N MET A 84 -3.08 1.99 3.08
CA MET A 84 -3.82 0.74 3.22
C MET A 84 -3.54 -0.23 2.07
N ILE A 85 -3.34 0.28 0.87
CA ILE A 85 -3.12 -0.51 -0.35
C ILE A 85 -1.74 -1.16 -0.35
N ILE A 86 -0.70 -0.42 -0.01
CA ILE A 86 0.68 -0.91 -0.10
C ILE A 86 0.92 -2.18 0.73
N PRO A 87 0.48 -2.28 2.00
CA PRO A 87 0.63 -3.52 2.75
C PRO A 87 -0.06 -4.71 2.09
N CYS A 88 -1.21 -4.51 1.47
CA CYS A 88 -1.91 -5.57 0.74
C CYS A 88 -1.13 -6.04 -0.49
N LEU A 89 -0.45 -5.13 -1.18
CA LEU A 89 0.41 -5.48 -2.32
C LEU A 89 1.68 -6.22 -1.90
N LEU A 90 2.25 -5.86 -0.76
CA LEU A 90 3.46 -6.49 -0.24
C LEU A 90 3.20 -7.90 0.31
N ASP A 91 2.02 -8.14 0.84
CA ASP A 91 1.63 -9.41 1.43
C ASP A 91 0.24 -9.83 0.95
N PRO A 92 0.13 -10.31 -0.31
CA PRO A 92 -1.16 -10.63 -0.93
C PRO A 92 -1.86 -11.85 -0.35
N GLU A 93 -1.18 -12.66 0.44
CA GLU A 93 -1.76 -13.85 1.05
C GLU A 93 -2.53 -13.54 2.35
N ASN A 94 -2.28 -12.39 2.94
CA ASN A 94 -2.96 -11.97 4.17
C ASN A 94 -4.28 -11.27 3.89
N LEU A 95 -5.22 -11.46 4.80
CA LEU A 95 -6.50 -10.78 4.81
C LEU A 95 -6.38 -9.47 5.61
N SER A 96 -6.78 -8.37 4.99
CA SER A 96 -6.86 -7.07 5.66
C SER A 96 -8.31 -6.69 5.90
N VAL A 97 -8.60 -6.17 7.09
CA VAL A 97 -9.94 -5.70 7.45
C VAL A 97 -9.87 -4.21 7.74
N ILE A 98 -10.75 -3.44 7.10
CA ILE A 98 -10.80 -1.99 7.22
C ILE A 98 -12.20 -1.59 7.67
N PHE A 99 -12.28 -0.76 8.71
CA PHE A 99 -13.54 -0.27 9.25
C PHE A 99 -13.81 1.17 8.78
N TYR A 100 -14.98 1.38 8.19
CA TYR A 100 -15.46 2.70 7.81
C TYR A 100 -16.80 2.98 8.49
N PRO A 101 -16.99 4.15 9.08
CA PRO A 101 -18.24 4.49 9.72
C PRO A 101 -19.39 4.76 8.74
N LEU A 102 -19.08 5.04 7.48
CA LEU A 102 -20.05 5.42 6.44
C LEU A 102 -19.97 4.47 5.24
N LYS A 103 -21.10 4.20 4.59
CA LYS A 103 -21.20 3.30 3.44
C LYS A 103 -20.57 3.86 2.14
N ARG A 104 -20.72 5.16 1.88
CA ARG A 104 -20.18 5.78 0.65
C ARG A 104 -18.67 5.60 0.50
N PRO A 105 -17.86 5.89 1.52
CA PRO A 105 -16.43 5.59 1.45
C PRO A 105 -16.13 4.12 1.19
N GLN A 106 -16.94 3.20 1.71
CA GLN A 106 -16.75 1.77 1.45
C GLN A 106 -16.81 1.45 -0.05
N ALA A 107 -17.85 1.92 -0.74
CA ALA A 107 -18.02 1.68 -2.17
C ALA A 107 -16.87 2.26 -3.00
N VAL A 108 -16.44 3.48 -2.67
CA VAL A 108 -15.32 4.15 -3.35
C VAL A 108 -14.02 3.36 -3.11
N GLN A 109 -13.80 2.87 -1.91
CA GLN A 109 -12.58 2.12 -1.56
C GLN A 109 -12.51 0.77 -2.28
N VAL A 110 -13.63 0.08 -2.45
CA VAL A 110 -13.67 -1.17 -3.25
C VAL A 110 -13.17 -0.90 -4.66
N ILE A 111 -13.64 0.16 -5.30
CA ILE A 111 -13.23 0.55 -6.66
C ILE A 111 -11.74 0.89 -6.68
N GLU A 112 -11.24 1.65 -5.73
CA GLU A 112 -9.83 2.02 -5.65
C GLU A 112 -8.93 0.79 -5.47
N PHE A 113 -9.28 -0.12 -4.56
CA PHE A 113 -8.50 -1.33 -4.33
C PHE A 113 -8.49 -2.25 -5.55
N GLU A 114 -9.59 -2.37 -6.27
CA GLU A 114 -9.67 -3.16 -7.49
C GLU A 114 -8.77 -2.62 -8.60
N LYS A 115 -8.57 -1.31 -8.69
CA LYS A 115 -7.61 -0.70 -9.62
C LYS A 115 -6.18 -1.16 -9.40
N TYR A 116 -5.84 -1.53 -8.17
CA TYR A 116 -4.53 -2.07 -7.80
C TYR A 116 -4.48 -3.60 -7.83
N GLY A 117 -5.52 -4.24 -8.35
CA GLY A 117 -5.58 -5.70 -8.45
C GLY A 117 -5.88 -6.40 -7.12
N ILE A 118 -6.40 -5.69 -6.13
CA ILE A 118 -6.74 -6.24 -4.81
C ILE A 118 -8.21 -6.63 -4.80
N LYS A 119 -8.48 -7.92 -4.58
CA LYS A 119 -9.86 -8.40 -4.43
C LYS A 119 -10.44 -7.86 -3.12
N THR A 120 -11.53 -7.13 -3.22
CA THR A 120 -12.12 -6.39 -2.11
C THR A 120 -13.61 -6.62 -2.02
N LEU A 121 -14.12 -6.74 -0.81
CA LEU A 121 -15.55 -6.92 -0.53
C LEU A 121 -15.97 -5.95 0.57
N ALA A 122 -17.01 -5.16 0.30
CA ALA A 122 -17.64 -4.33 1.32
C ALA A 122 -18.75 -5.12 2.02
N ILE A 123 -18.72 -5.15 3.34
CA ILE A 123 -19.72 -5.79 4.18
C ILE A 123 -20.38 -4.73 5.05
N ASN A 124 -21.71 -4.61 4.94
CA ASN A 124 -22.52 -3.68 5.72
C ASN A 124 -23.92 -4.25 5.91
N GLU A 125 -24.84 -3.48 6.47
CA GLU A 125 -26.22 -3.92 6.72
C GLU A 125 -27.00 -4.32 5.47
N ASP A 126 -26.60 -3.82 4.29
CA ASP A 126 -27.24 -4.15 3.01
C ASP A 126 -26.65 -5.42 2.36
N THR A 127 -25.61 -5.99 2.95
CA THR A 127 -24.96 -7.19 2.41
C THR A 127 -25.84 -8.42 2.65
N PRO A 128 -26.14 -9.24 1.60
CA PRO A 128 -26.91 -10.46 1.79
C PRO A 128 -26.21 -11.43 2.74
N ASN A 129 -27.01 -12.10 3.57
CA ASN A 129 -26.50 -13.13 4.48
C ASN A 129 -26.28 -14.45 3.71
N ASP A 130 -25.16 -14.56 3.02
CA ASP A 130 -24.76 -15.73 2.23
C ASP A 130 -23.57 -16.43 2.92
N PRO A 131 -23.66 -17.74 3.22
CA PRO A 131 -22.54 -18.50 3.78
C PRO A 131 -21.28 -18.46 2.92
N ASN A 132 -21.40 -18.30 1.62
CA ASN A 132 -20.25 -18.21 0.70
C ASN A 132 -19.47 -16.90 0.83
N LEU A 133 -20.05 -15.88 1.45
CA LEU A 133 -19.42 -14.59 1.68
C LEU A 133 -18.08 -14.71 2.43
N TRP A 134 -18.00 -15.65 3.35
CA TRP A 134 -16.85 -15.86 4.24
C TRP A 134 -15.85 -16.90 3.72
N LYS A 135 -16.10 -17.48 2.56
CA LYS A 135 -15.17 -18.41 1.92
C LYS A 135 -14.13 -17.63 1.13
N VAL A 136 -12.89 -17.86 1.48
CA VAL A 136 -11.75 -17.22 0.84
C VAL A 136 -11.23 -18.09 -0.32
#